data_03384c8a81c41201bd3a65409f5e548f
#
_entry.id   03384c8a81c41201bd3a65409f5e548f
#
_cell.length_a   1.000
_cell.length_b   1.000
_cell.length_c   1.000
_cell.angle_alpha   90.00
_cell.angle_beta   90.00
_cell.angle_gamma   90.00
#
_symmetry.space_group_name_H-M   'P 1'
#
loop_
_entity.id
_entity.type
_entity.pdbx_description
1 polymer ?
#
loop_
_entity_poly.entity_id
_entity_poly.type
_entity_poly.pdbx_seq_one_letter_code
_entity_poly.pdbx_strand_id
1 'polypeptide(L)'
;MKKLTVFLLSVFSISGAFAEEQLVELSLPSMNCAVCPITVKKALEKVEGVHFVEVTYKTKLATVKFENTVTSIDDLISVTTNAGFPSTLKSEASND
;
A
#
# COMPACT_ATOMS: atom_id res chain seq x y z
N MET A 1 21.69 -31.84 -39.96
CA MET A 1 21.45 -31.52 -39.53
C MET A 1 20.93 -31.07 -38.98
N LYS A 2 20.65 -30.83 -38.66
CA LYS A 2 20.25 -30.33 -38.07
C LYS A 2 19.84 -29.87 -37.23
N LYS A 3 19.57 -29.55 -36.91
CA LYS A 3 19.29 -29.10 -36.12
C LYS A 3 18.86 -28.50 -35.37
N LEU A 4 18.65 -28.31 -35.17
CA LEU A 4 18.34 -27.67 -34.41
C LEU A 4 17.98 -27.21 -33.69
N THR A 5 17.71 -26.93 -33.48
CA THR A 5 17.43 -26.41 -32.76
C THR A 5 16.92 -25.93 -32.11
N VAL A 6 16.74 -25.71 -31.65
CA VAL A 6 16.28 -25.26 -30.94
C VAL A 6 15.94 -24.78 -30.29
N PHE A 7 15.68 -24.54 -29.89
CA PHE A 7 15.39 -24.03 -29.14
C PHE A 7 15.04 -23.45 -28.47
N LEU A 8 14.88 -23.18 -28.11
CA LEU A 8 14.65 -22.57 -27.45
C LEU A 8 14.08 -22.04 -26.89
N LEU A 9 13.67 -21.86 -26.42
CA LEU A 9 13.09 -21.34 -25.94
C LEU A 9 12.89 -20.83 -25.10
N SER A 10 13.00 -20.53 -24.60
CA SER A 10 13.01 -19.89 -23.84
C SER A 10 12.13 -19.45 -23.24
N VAL A 11 11.66 -19.37 -22.82
CA VAL A 11 10.78 -19.04 -22.32
C VAL A 11 10.79 -18.49 -21.32
N PHE A 12 10.77 -18.00 -20.80
CA PHE A 12 10.89 -17.32 -19.93
C PHE A 12 9.85 -16.97 -19.24
N SER A 13 9.59 -17.01 -18.60
CA SER A 13 8.60 -16.78 -17.95
C SER A 13 8.71 -15.92 -17.05
N ILE A 14 8.27 -15.03 -16.99
CA ILE A 14 8.33 -14.09 -16.23
C ILE A 14 7.68 -14.23 -15.15
N SER A 15 7.63 -14.72 -14.48
CA SER A 15 7.05 -14.81 -13.45
C SER A 15 6.96 -13.91 -12.68
N GLY A 16 6.52 -13.40 -12.55
CA GLY A 16 6.20 -12.64 -11.86
C GLY A 16 6.24 -12.18 -10.79
N ALA A 17 6.64 -11.59 -10.62
CA ALA A 17 6.77 -10.98 -9.63
C ALA A 17 5.89 -9.99 -9.67
N PHE A 18 4.87 -9.94 -9.47
CA PHE A 18 4.16 -8.92 -9.56
C PHE A 18 3.99 -8.31 -8.40
N ALA A 19 4.10 -7.18 -8.24
CA ALA A 19 3.77 -6.33 -7.23
C ALA A 19 2.31 -6.28 -7.21
N GLU A 20 1.64 -6.58 -6.19
CA GLU A 20 0.28 -6.48 -6.17
C GLU A 20 -0.11 -5.26 -5.46
N GLU A 21 -0.80 -4.38 -6.09
CA GLU A 21 -1.25 -3.15 -5.48
C GLU A 21 -2.51 -3.38 -4.71
N GLN A 22 -2.58 -2.91 -3.51
CA GLN A 22 -3.74 -3.11 -2.65
C GLN A 22 -4.22 -1.76 -2.14
N LEU A 23 -5.52 -1.58 -2.05
CA LEU A 23 -6.12 -0.35 -1.57
C LEU A 23 -6.81 -0.62 -0.26
N VAL A 24 -6.52 0.16 0.76
CA VAL A 24 -7.14 -0.02 2.05
C VAL A 24 -7.63 1.31 2.59
N GLU A 25 -8.62 1.25 3.45
CA GLU A 25 -9.09 2.42 4.17
C GLU A 25 -8.85 2.19 5.64
N LEU A 26 -8.15 3.11 6.26
CA LEU A 26 -7.86 3.02 7.69
C LEU A 26 -8.68 4.08 8.42
N SER A 27 -9.22 3.69 9.54
CA SER A 27 -10.00 4.61 10.36
C SER A 27 -9.10 5.21 11.41
N LEU A 28 -9.14 6.54 11.53
CA LEU A 28 -8.30 7.24 12.49
C LEU A 28 -9.17 8.10 13.38
N PRO A 29 -9.82 7.49 14.35
CA PRO A 29 -10.81 8.23 15.15
C PRO A 29 -10.22 9.35 15.98
N SER A 30 -8.93 9.31 16.26
CA SER A 30 -8.33 10.38 17.05
C SER A 30 -7.87 11.56 16.21
N MET A 31 -8.09 11.53 14.90
CA MET A 31 -7.68 12.60 14.03
C MET A 31 -8.70 13.73 14.14
N ASN A 32 -8.44 14.67 15.03
CA ASN A 32 -9.41 15.71 15.27
C ASN A 32 -8.81 17.11 15.24
N CYS A 33 -7.79 17.33 14.48
CA CYS A 33 -7.24 18.67 14.30
C CYS A 33 -7.04 18.94 12.82
N ALA A 34 -6.99 20.22 12.47
CA ALA A 34 -6.96 20.60 11.05
C ALA A 34 -5.68 20.17 10.35
N VAL A 35 -4.57 20.06 11.06
CA VAL A 35 -3.33 19.63 10.43
C VAL A 35 -3.07 18.16 10.59
N CYS A 36 -3.91 17.44 11.33
CA CYS A 36 -3.69 16.02 11.53
C CYS A 36 -3.69 15.23 10.23
N PRO A 37 -4.58 15.52 9.28
CA PRO A 37 -4.55 14.78 8.03
C PRO A 37 -3.23 14.92 7.29
N ILE A 38 -2.60 16.09 7.39
CA ILE A 38 -1.33 16.31 6.72
C ILE A 38 -0.25 15.48 7.39
N THR A 39 -0.27 15.42 8.70
CA THR A 39 0.71 14.63 9.43
C THR A 39 0.58 13.15 9.10
N VAL A 40 -0.64 12.66 9.08
CA VAL A 40 -0.88 11.25 8.77
C VAL A 40 -0.46 10.95 7.34
N LYS A 41 -0.83 11.83 6.42
CA LYS A 41 -0.50 11.62 5.03
C LYS A 41 1.00 11.56 4.83
N LYS A 42 1.73 12.48 5.44
CA LYS A 42 3.17 12.49 5.29
C LYS A 42 3.82 11.26 5.90
N ALA A 43 3.30 10.81 7.03
CA ALA A 43 3.84 9.62 7.65
C ALA A 43 3.65 8.40 6.77
N LEU A 44 2.48 8.28 6.15
CA LEU A 44 2.20 7.14 5.29
C LEU A 44 2.98 7.23 3.98
N GLU A 45 3.16 8.43 3.46
CA GLU A 45 3.90 8.58 2.21
C GLU A 45 5.35 8.20 2.34
N LYS A 46 5.88 8.18 3.54
CA LYS A 46 7.26 7.79 3.74
C LYS A 46 7.47 6.29 3.74
N VAL A 47 6.41 5.53 3.77
CA VAL A 47 6.52 4.09 3.80
C VAL A 47 6.86 3.59 2.41
N GLU A 48 7.89 2.75 2.33
CA GLU A 48 8.26 2.22 1.05
C GLU A 48 7.16 1.33 0.53
N GLY A 49 6.83 1.44 -0.71
CA GLY A 49 5.75 0.66 -1.31
C GLY A 49 4.42 1.38 -1.36
N VAL A 50 4.31 2.51 -0.68
CA VAL A 50 3.07 3.27 -0.71
C VAL A 50 3.07 4.17 -1.93
N HIS A 51 2.02 4.08 -2.75
CA HIS A 51 1.93 4.84 -3.97
C HIS A 51 0.95 5.99 -3.89
N PHE A 52 -0.03 5.92 -3.03
CA PHE A 52 -1.06 6.94 -3.00
C PHE A 52 -1.64 7.01 -1.60
N VAL A 53 -1.82 8.19 -1.08
CA VAL A 53 -2.42 8.38 0.23
C VAL A 53 -3.38 9.54 0.13
N GLU A 54 -4.58 9.34 0.62
CA GLU A 54 -5.53 10.42 0.72
C GLU A 54 -6.16 10.35 2.09
N VAL A 55 -6.08 11.42 2.87
CA VAL A 55 -6.61 11.45 4.21
C VAL A 55 -7.70 12.49 4.26
N THR A 56 -8.87 12.09 4.73
CA THR A 56 -10.02 12.96 4.79
C THR A 56 -10.37 13.23 6.25
N TYR A 57 -10.30 14.48 6.62
CA TYR A 57 -10.57 14.86 7.99
C TYR A 57 -12.02 14.63 8.35
N LYS A 58 -12.93 14.96 7.45
CA LYS A 58 -14.32 14.83 7.75
C LYS A 58 -14.72 13.43 8.09
N THR A 59 -14.26 12.44 7.39
CA THR A 59 -14.63 11.06 7.63
C THR A 59 -13.62 10.35 8.52
N LYS A 60 -12.48 10.99 8.78
CA LYS A 60 -11.42 10.41 9.58
C LYS A 60 -10.92 9.09 8.99
N LEU A 61 -10.81 9.08 7.67
CA LEU A 61 -10.36 7.91 6.95
C LEU A 61 -9.11 8.24 6.15
N ALA A 62 -8.22 7.29 6.08
CA ALA A 62 -7.05 7.39 5.22
C ALA A 62 -7.14 6.28 4.19
N THR A 63 -7.11 6.65 2.92
CA THR A 63 -7.11 5.69 1.83
C THR A 63 -5.68 5.56 1.34
N VAL A 64 -5.17 4.36 1.36
CA VAL A 64 -3.77 4.10 1.02
C VAL A 64 -3.70 3.03 -0.05
N LYS A 65 -2.94 3.31 -1.09
CA LYS A 65 -2.69 2.34 -2.12
C LYS A 65 -1.23 1.95 -2.01
N PHE A 66 -0.95 0.68 -1.86
CA PHE A 66 0.41 0.23 -1.61
C PHE A 66 0.65 -1.12 -2.25
N GLU A 67 1.92 -1.46 -2.38
CA GLU A 67 2.28 -2.76 -2.90
C GLU A 67 2.41 -3.73 -1.76
N ASN A 68 1.60 -4.74 -1.73
CA ASN A 68 1.58 -5.65 -0.60
C ASN A 68 2.76 -6.62 -0.60
N THR A 69 3.61 -6.57 -1.61
CA THR A 69 4.86 -7.32 -1.58
C THR A 69 5.97 -6.53 -0.90
N VAL A 70 5.75 -5.24 -0.65
CA VAL A 70 6.76 -4.39 -0.04
C VAL A 70 6.39 -4.03 1.38
N THR A 71 5.13 -3.74 1.61
CA THR A 71 4.69 -3.37 2.94
C THR A 71 3.36 -4.06 3.23
N SER A 72 2.80 -3.84 4.39
CA SER A 72 1.58 -4.53 4.78
C SER A 72 0.68 -3.58 5.53
N ILE A 73 -0.56 -4.01 5.72
CA ILE A 73 -1.52 -3.23 6.48
C ILE A 73 -1.02 -3.00 7.90
N ASP A 74 -0.43 -4.02 8.50
CA ASP A 74 0.11 -3.89 9.84
C ASP A 74 1.19 -2.82 9.91
N ASP A 75 2.01 -2.73 8.89
CA ASP A 75 3.04 -1.70 8.83
C ASP A 75 2.41 -0.32 8.74
N LEU A 76 1.36 -0.18 7.97
CA LEU A 76 0.68 1.10 7.82
C LEU A 76 0.06 1.53 9.13
N ILE A 77 -0.57 0.59 9.83
CA ILE A 77 -1.17 0.89 11.12
C ILE A 77 -0.09 1.29 12.12
N SER A 78 1.02 0.60 12.07
CA SER A 78 2.13 0.91 12.96
C SER A 78 2.67 2.32 12.72
N VAL A 79 2.76 2.71 11.46
CA VAL A 79 3.25 4.03 11.09
C VAL A 79 2.31 5.13 11.60
N THR A 80 1.00 4.94 11.44
CA THR A 80 0.06 5.95 11.92
C THR A 80 0.06 6.00 13.44
N THR A 81 0.18 4.84 14.08
CA THR A 81 0.21 4.78 15.53
C THR A 81 1.45 5.50 16.06
N ASN A 82 2.59 5.28 15.41
CA ASN A 82 3.82 5.95 15.84
C ASN A 82 3.76 7.46 15.60
N ALA A 83 2.97 7.89 14.66
CA ALA A 83 2.78 9.30 14.42
C ALA A 83 1.78 9.94 15.39
N GLY A 84 1.19 9.14 16.26
CA GLY A 84 0.25 9.64 17.23
C GLY A 84 -1.21 9.42 16.88
N PHE A 85 -1.47 8.70 15.80
CA PHE A 85 -2.83 8.51 15.35
C PHE A 85 -3.11 7.04 15.13
N PRO A 86 -3.46 6.32 16.16
CA PRO A 86 -3.76 4.89 16.01
C PRO A 86 -4.87 4.68 14.99
N SER A 87 -4.70 3.69 14.16
CA SER A 87 -5.68 3.42 13.13
C SER A 87 -6.10 1.98 13.16
N THR A 88 -7.26 1.72 12.59
CA THR A 88 -7.76 0.36 12.44
C THR A 88 -8.21 0.19 10.99
N LEU A 89 -8.20 -1.03 10.53
CA LEU A 89 -8.60 -1.31 9.17
C LEU A 89 -10.10 -1.17 9.05
N LYS A 90 -10.56 -0.31 8.17
CA LYS A 90 -11.98 -0.17 7.94
C LYS A 90 -12.41 -1.02 6.75
N SER A 91 -11.68 -1.00 5.67
CA SER A 91 -12.01 -1.83 4.53
C SER A 91 -10.79 -2.03 3.68
N GLU A 92 -10.85 -3.01 2.82
CA GLU A 92 -9.72 -3.35 2.02
C GLU A 92 -10.21 -3.80 0.67
N ALA A 93 -9.60 -3.35 -0.39
CA ALA A 93 -9.93 -3.74 -1.74
C ALA A 93 -8.67 -4.10 -2.46
N SER A 94 -8.70 -5.23 -3.11
CA SER A 94 -7.55 -5.66 -3.83
C SER A 94 -7.71 -5.32 -5.26
N ASN A 95 -6.62 -4.93 -5.90
CA ASN A 95 -6.73 -4.52 -7.19
C ASN A 95 -6.33 -5.52 -8.10
N ASP A 96 -6.52 -6.64 -8.06
CA ASP A 96 -6.06 -7.54 -9.07
C ASP A 96 -7.14 -8.07 -9.83
#